data_a7ea0430f8a4ed7c2710f78c0f1a5224
#
_entry.id   a7ea0430f8a4ed7c2710f78c0f1a5224
#
_cell.length_a   1.000
_cell.length_b   1.000
_cell.length_c   1.000
_cell.angle_alpha   90.00
_cell.angle_beta   90.00
_cell.angle_gamma   90.00
#
_symmetry.space_group_name_H-M   'P 1'
#
loop_
_entity.id
_entity.type
_entity.pdbx_description
1 polymer ?
#
loop_
_entity_poly.entity_id
_entity_poly.type
_entity_poly.pdbx_seq_one_letter_code
_entity_poly.pdbx_strand_id
1 'polypeptide(L)'
;MGRARILVIDDERAVRELIADALKIEGHDVHTADNGKEGLDLIGQYRFDLVFCDLRMPEMDGQALYEEVQRDHPQVLKRIVFVTAQANSADYGPFLRSTGIPVIEKPFTLSQLRQAVSKMVGQTR
;
A
#
# COMPACT_ATOMS: atom_id res chain seq x y z
N MET A 1 -16.08 -7.89 10.48
CA MET A 1 -14.72 -7.32 10.38
C MET A 1 -14.75 -5.86 10.78
N GLY A 2 -13.78 -5.40 11.55
CA GLY A 2 -13.76 -4.04 12.05
C GLY A 2 -13.28 -3.01 11.04
N ARG A 3 -13.46 -1.75 11.40
CA ARG A 3 -12.95 -0.60 10.65
C ARG A 3 -11.43 -0.55 10.75
N ALA A 4 -10.78 -0.31 9.63
CA ALA A 4 -9.33 -0.16 9.56
C ALA A 4 -8.96 1.24 9.09
N ARG A 5 -7.78 1.72 9.47
CA ARG A 5 -7.19 2.93 8.90
C ARG A 5 -6.23 2.51 7.81
N ILE A 6 -6.49 2.93 6.58
CA ILE A 6 -5.78 2.47 5.39
C ILE A 6 -5.20 3.65 4.66
N LEU A 7 -3.95 3.51 4.21
CA LEU A 7 -3.28 4.50 3.36
C LEU A 7 -3.16 3.93 1.95
N VAL A 8 -3.52 4.74 0.95
CA VAL A 8 -3.39 4.37 -0.47
C VAL A 8 -2.42 5.35 -1.12
N ILE A 9 -1.29 4.83 -1.61
CA ILE A 9 -0.24 5.62 -2.25
C ILE A 9 -0.15 5.20 -3.72
N ASP A 10 -0.54 6.09 -4.63
CA ASP A 10 -0.49 5.82 -6.07
C ASP A 10 -0.50 7.17 -6.80
N ASP A 11 0.39 7.35 -7.78
CA ASP A 11 0.45 8.59 -8.53
C ASP A 11 -0.65 8.71 -9.60
N GLU A 12 -1.29 7.60 -9.95
CA GLU A 12 -2.41 7.59 -10.87
C GLU A 12 -3.70 7.92 -10.12
N ARG A 13 -4.24 9.10 -10.37
CA ARG A 13 -5.43 9.58 -9.65
C ARG A 13 -6.61 8.60 -9.77
N ALA A 14 -6.87 8.09 -10.97
CA ALA A 14 -8.00 7.18 -11.19
C ALA A 14 -7.88 5.91 -10.34
N VAL A 15 -6.70 5.32 -10.27
CA VAL A 15 -6.45 4.12 -9.48
C VAL A 15 -6.57 4.43 -7.99
N ARG A 16 -5.93 5.52 -7.57
CA ARG A 16 -5.94 5.95 -6.17
C ARG A 16 -7.38 6.16 -5.68
N GLU A 17 -8.19 6.90 -6.44
CA GLU A 17 -9.58 7.17 -6.07
C GLU A 17 -10.44 5.92 -6.11
N LEU A 18 -10.22 5.04 -7.09
CA LEU A 18 -10.97 3.78 -7.18
C LEU A 18 -10.77 2.94 -5.92
N ILE A 19 -9.52 2.76 -5.51
CA ILE A 19 -9.22 1.99 -4.30
C ILE A 19 -9.80 2.67 -3.06
N ALA A 20 -9.57 3.97 -2.93
CA ALA A 20 -10.04 4.73 -1.76
C ALA A 20 -11.55 4.68 -1.64
N ASP A 21 -12.28 4.89 -2.73
CA ASP A 21 -13.74 4.90 -2.71
C ASP A 21 -14.29 3.52 -2.35
N ALA A 22 -13.72 2.47 -2.91
CA ALA A 22 -14.15 1.10 -2.62
C ALA A 22 -14.00 0.78 -1.12
N LEU A 23 -12.88 1.19 -0.53
CA LEU A 23 -12.62 0.92 0.88
C LEU A 23 -13.46 1.80 1.81
N LYS A 24 -13.72 3.05 1.43
CA LYS A 24 -14.60 3.95 2.19
C LYS A 24 -16.03 3.41 2.24
N ILE A 25 -16.51 2.85 1.12
CA ILE A 25 -17.85 2.25 1.06
C ILE A 25 -17.97 1.11 2.07
N GLU A 26 -16.87 0.40 2.33
CA GLU A 26 -16.86 -0.69 3.31
C GLU A 26 -16.63 -0.21 4.75
N GLY A 27 -16.59 1.10 4.97
CA GLY A 27 -16.54 1.67 6.30
C GLY A 27 -15.15 1.94 6.85
N HIS A 28 -14.10 1.84 6.02
CA HIS A 28 -12.74 2.09 6.48
C HIS A 28 -12.40 3.58 6.46
N ASP A 29 -11.46 3.96 7.32
CA ASP A 29 -10.89 5.31 7.35
C ASP A 29 -9.71 5.34 6.38
N VAL A 30 -9.87 6.02 5.23
CA VAL A 30 -8.90 5.95 4.15
C VAL A 30 -8.23 7.31 3.95
N HIS A 31 -6.90 7.29 3.93
CA HIS A 31 -6.05 8.43 3.58
C HIS A 31 -5.37 8.14 2.25
N THR A 32 -5.07 9.16 1.48
CA THR A 32 -4.42 8.99 0.17
C THR A 32 -3.18 9.85 0.05
N ALA A 33 -2.25 9.39 -0.77
CA ALA A 33 -1.05 10.13 -1.14
C ALA A 33 -0.77 9.89 -2.61
N ASP A 34 -0.25 10.90 -3.32
CA ASP A 34 0.02 10.79 -4.75
C ASP A 34 1.48 10.49 -5.07
N ASN A 35 2.32 10.37 -4.05
CA ASN A 35 3.72 9.98 -4.21
C ASN A 35 4.26 9.39 -2.92
N GLY A 36 5.45 8.80 -3.00
CA GLY A 36 6.05 8.12 -1.85
C GLY A 36 6.41 9.06 -0.71
N LYS A 37 6.84 10.27 -1.03
CA LYS A 37 7.23 11.23 0.00
C LYS A 37 6.04 11.67 0.85
N GLU A 38 4.92 11.99 0.22
CA GLU A 38 3.68 12.30 0.93
C GLU A 38 3.20 11.11 1.76
N GLY A 39 3.26 9.91 1.18
CA GLY A 39 2.92 8.68 1.88
C GLY A 39 3.77 8.46 3.13
N LEU A 40 5.07 8.69 3.01
CA LEU A 40 5.99 8.55 4.14
C LEU A 40 5.67 9.55 5.25
N ASP A 41 5.34 10.80 4.89
CA ASP A 41 4.93 11.81 5.86
C ASP A 41 3.69 11.37 6.63
N LEU A 42 2.70 10.81 5.94
CA LEU A 42 1.48 10.31 6.57
C LEU A 42 1.77 9.11 7.49
N ILE A 43 2.67 8.23 7.09
CA ILE A 43 3.08 7.09 7.93
C ILE A 43 3.69 7.59 9.24
N GLY A 44 4.39 8.69 9.21
CA GLY A 44 4.95 9.30 10.41
C GLY A 44 3.93 9.99 11.31
N GLN A 45 2.77 10.37 10.76
CA GLN A 45 1.74 11.10 11.50
C GLN A 45 0.64 10.21 12.07
N TYR A 46 0.31 9.11 11.39
CA TYR A 46 -0.82 8.25 11.75
C TYR A 46 -0.38 6.80 11.83
N ARG A 47 -1.08 6.02 12.66
CA ARG A 47 -0.91 4.58 12.66
C ARG A 47 -1.89 3.98 11.65
N PHE A 48 -1.36 3.36 10.61
CA PHE A 48 -2.16 2.66 9.60
C PHE A 48 -2.18 1.16 9.88
N ASP A 49 -3.32 0.55 9.66
CA ASP A 49 -3.47 -0.90 9.74
C ASP A 49 -3.00 -1.57 8.44
N LEU A 50 -3.05 -0.83 7.32
CA LEU A 50 -2.67 -1.34 6.02
C LEU A 50 -2.25 -0.18 5.14
N VAL A 51 -1.21 -0.40 4.34
CA VAL A 51 -0.71 0.56 3.36
C VAL A 51 -0.69 -0.12 1.99
N PHE A 52 -1.50 0.37 1.06
CA PHE A 52 -1.40 -0.02 -0.34
C PHE A 52 -0.47 0.98 -1.04
N CYS A 53 0.53 0.49 -1.74
CA CYS A 53 1.54 1.34 -2.36
C CYS A 53 1.90 0.84 -3.76
N ASP A 54 1.89 1.74 -4.74
CA ASP A 54 2.46 1.44 -6.05
C ASP A 54 3.98 1.50 -5.98
N LEU A 55 4.65 0.90 -6.95
CA LEU A 55 6.11 0.89 -7.02
C LEU A 55 6.65 2.06 -7.84
N ARG A 56 6.18 2.23 -9.08
CA ARG A 56 6.70 3.26 -9.98
C ARG A 56 5.94 4.57 -9.78
N MET A 57 6.60 5.51 -9.10
CA MET A 57 6.06 6.82 -8.80
C MET A 57 7.18 7.87 -8.91
N PRO A 58 6.84 9.13 -9.24
CA PRO A 58 7.84 10.19 -9.28
C PRO A 58 8.38 10.51 -7.88
N GLU A 59 9.55 11.10 -7.82
CA GLU A 59 10.26 11.56 -6.63
C GLU A 59 10.73 10.42 -5.74
N MET A 60 9.83 9.68 -5.11
CA MET A 60 10.16 8.54 -4.26
C MET A 60 9.28 7.38 -4.68
N ASP A 61 9.87 6.33 -5.26
CA ASP A 61 9.13 5.13 -5.66
C ASP A 61 8.85 4.22 -4.46
N GLY A 62 8.12 3.12 -4.70
CA GLY A 62 7.74 2.20 -3.63
C GLY A 62 8.93 1.50 -2.97
N GLN A 63 9.99 1.23 -3.73
CA GLN A 63 11.19 0.62 -3.19
C GLN A 63 11.92 1.59 -2.25
N ALA A 64 12.07 2.85 -2.65
CA ALA A 64 12.68 3.88 -1.82
C ALA A 64 11.85 4.12 -0.55
N LEU A 65 10.53 4.14 -0.68
CA LEU A 65 9.64 4.26 0.48
C LEU A 65 9.83 3.07 1.43
N TYR A 66 9.91 1.86 0.90
CA TYR A 66 10.15 0.66 1.70
C TYR A 66 11.44 0.80 2.53
N GLU A 67 12.51 1.28 1.90
CA GLU A 67 13.80 1.45 2.56
C GLU A 67 13.73 2.48 3.69
N GLU A 68 13.02 3.58 3.47
CA GLU A 68 12.79 4.59 4.51
C GLU A 68 11.96 4.04 5.65
N VAL A 69 10.91 3.30 5.35
CA VAL A 69 10.05 2.67 6.36
C VAL A 69 10.83 1.64 7.17
N GLN A 70 11.66 0.86 6.50
CA GLN A 70 12.50 -0.15 7.18
C GLN A 70 13.41 0.50 8.21
N ARG A 71 13.95 1.67 7.89
CA ARG A 71 14.86 2.40 8.77
C ARG A 71 14.12 3.09 9.92
N ASP A 72 13.02 3.81 9.61
CA ASP A 72 12.41 4.74 10.55
C ASP A 72 11.10 4.23 11.17
N HIS A 73 10.40 3.32 10.50
CA HIS A 73 9.10 2.81 10.94
C HIS A 73 8.98 1.31 10.68
N PRO A 74 9.89 0.49 11.21
CA PRO A 74 9.96 -0.94 10.81
C PRO A 74 8.69 -1.74 11.12
N GLN A 75 7.89 -1.30 12.08
CA GLN A 75 6.62 -1.96 12.40
C GLN A 75 5.60 -1.87 11.27
N VAL A 76 5.76 -0.90 10.35
CA VAL A 76 4.83 -0.71 9.23
C VAL A 76 5.11 -1.70 8.09
N LEU A 77 6.32 -2.26 8.03
CA LEU A 77 6.69 -3.18 6.93
C LEU A 77 5.71 -4.33 6.78
N LYS A 78 5.22 -4.88 7.89
CA LYS A 78 4.28 -6.01 7.88
C LYS A 78 2.89 -5.63 7.39
N ARG A 79 2.63 -4.34 7.21
CA ARG A 79 1.33 -3.80 6.85
C ARG A 79 1.29 -3.26 5.43
N ILE A 80 2.39 -3.39 4.68
CA ILE A 80 2.48 -2.91 3.29
C ILE A 80 2.03 -4.00 2.34
N VAL A 81 1.21 -3.61 1.36
CA VAL A 81 0.85 -4.43 0.20
C VAL A 81 1.13 -3.58 -1.02
N PHE A 82 1.98 -4.06 -1.92
CA PHE A 82 2.22 -3.36 -3.17
C PHE A 82 1.11 -3.64 -4.17
N VAL A 83 0.64 -2.60 -4.85
CA VAL A 83 -0.38 -2.70 -5.91
C VAL A 83 0.26 -2.11 -7.16
N THR A 84 0.63 -2.95 -8.13
CA THR A 84 1.51 -2.48 -9.21
C THR A 84 1.32 -3.25 -10.51
N ALA A 85 1.60 -2.58 -11.63
CA ALA A 85 1.74 -3.20 -12.94
C ALA A 85 3.17 -3.72 -13.16
N GLN A 86 4.08 -3.52 -12.21
CA GLN A 86 5.52 -3.78 -12.35
C GLN A 86 5.99 -5.03 -11.60
N ALA A 87 5.07 -5.91 -11.21
CA ALA A 87 5.39 -7.06 -10.35
C ALA A 87 6.50 -7.96 -10.90
N ASN A 88 6.56 -8.11 -12.22
CA ASN A 88 7.54 -8.98 -12.88
C ASN A 88 8.56 -8.20 -13.71
N SER A 89 8.66 -6.88 -13.50
CA SER A 89 9.61 -6.08 -14.26
C SER A 89 11.04 -6.34 -13.81
N ALA A 90 12.00 -6.07 -14.70
CA ALA A 90 13.42 -6.17 -14.34
C ALA A 90 13.80 -5.18 -13.24
N ASP A 91 13.10 -4.04 -13.18
CA ASP A 91 13.38 -2.99 -12.20
C ASP A 91 12.94 -3.36 -10.80
N TYR A 92 11.81 -4.03 -10.63
CA TYR A 92 11.21 -4.26 -9.31
C TYR A 92 11.01 -5.72 -8.93
N GLY A 93 11.01 -6.62 -9.90
CA GLY A 93 10.79 -8.04 -9.62
C GLY A 93 11.74 -8.62 -8.58
N PRO A 94 13.07 -8.42 -8.73
CA PRO A 94 14.02 -8.93 -7.72
C PRO A 94 13.79 -8.35 -6.32
N PHE A 95 13.50 -7.07 -6.23
CA PHE A 95 13.18 -6.41 -4.96
C PHE A 95 11.96 -7.07 -4.30
N LEU A 96 10.88 -7.24 -5.04
CA LEU A 96 9.66 -7.83 -4.51
C LEU A 96 9.89 -9.26 -4.00
N ARG A 97 10.63 -10.04 -4.76
CA ARG A 97 10.94 -11.42 -4.36
C ARG A 97 11.78 -11.46 -3.09
N SER A 98 12.67 -10.48 -2.91
CA SER A 98 13.56 -10.44 -1.76
C SER A 98 12.82 -10.05 -0.46
N THR A 99 11.74 -9.27 -0.56
CA THR A 99 11.03 -8.77 0.62
C THR A 99 9.98 -9.72 1.14
N GLY A 100 9.38 -10.53 0.27
CA GLY A 100 8.23 -11.36 0.64
C GLY A 100 6.95 -10.58 0.92
N ILE A 101 6.92 -9.28 0.62
CA ILE A 101 5.73 -8.45 0.82
C ILE A 101 4.65 -8.85 -0.18
N PRO A 102 3.37 -8.94 0.25
CA PRO A 102 2.28 -9.27 -0.66
C PRO A 102 2.15 -8.26 -1.79
N VAL A 103 1.83 -8.76 -2.97
CA VAL A 103 1.69 -7.95 -4.19
C VAL A 103 0.34 -8.24 -4.83
N ILE A 104 -0.37 -7.18 -5.19
CA ILE A 104 -1.57 -7.25 -6.02
C ILE A 104 -1.19 -6.66 -7.38
N GLU A 105 -1.35 -7.45 -8.44
CA GLU A 105 -1.02 -7.00 -9.78
C GLU A 105 -2.18 -6.22 -10.40
N LYS A 106 -1.85 -5.12 -11.07
CA LYS A 106 -2.81 -4.36 -11.88
C LYS A 106 -2.97 -5.06 -13.24
N PRO A 107 -4.18 -5.18 -13.78
CA PRO A 107 -5.45 -4.79 -13.19
C PRO A 107 -5.89 -5.74 -12.07
N PHE A 108 -6.57 -5.20 -11.06
CA PHE A 108 -7.00 -5.98 -9.90
C PHE A 108 -8.52 -5.98 -9.78
N THR A 109 -9.03 -6.87 -8.91
CA THR A 109 -10.46 -6.93 -8.59
C THR A 109 -10.70 -6.37 -7.19
N LEU A 110 -11.94 -5.97 -6.92
CA LEU A 110 -12.34 -5.54 -5.57
C LEU A 110 -12.17 -6.68 -4.57
N SER A 111 -12.39 -7.92 -5.01
CA SER A 111 -12.20 -9.10 -4.17
C SER A 111 -10.76 -9.20 -3.66
N GLN A 112 -9.77 -8.91 -4.51
CA GLN A 112 -8.36 -8.93 -4.11
C GLN A 112 -8.06 -7.87 -3.05
N LEU A 113 -8.64 -6.68 -3.18
CA LEU A 113 -8.49 -5.62 -2.17
C LEU A 113 -9.11 -6.04 -0.84
N ARG A 114 -10.33 -6.58 -0.89
CA ARG A 114 -11.05 -7.04 0.31
C ARG A 114 -10.30 -8.15 1.03
N GLN A 115 -9.74 -9.09 0.27
CA GLN A 115 -8.95 -10.18 0.85
C GLN A 115 -7.72 -9.65 1.56
N ALA A 116 -7.03 -8.68 0.97
CA ALA A 116 -5.85 -8.08 1.58
C ALA A 116 -6.23 -7.39 2.90
N VAL A 117 -7.32 -6.62 2.91
CA VAL A 117 -7.79 -5.95 4.13
C VAL A 117 -8.16 -6.97 5.20
N SER A 118 -8.94 -7.98 4.83
CA SER A 118 -9.40 -9.01 5.77
C SER A 118 -8.22 -9.74 6.41
N LYS A 119 -7.25 -10.13 5.60
CA LYS A 119 -6.05 -10.82 6.09
C LYS A 119 -5.25 -9.95 7.03
N MET A 120 -5.06 -8.68 6.69
CA MET A 120 -4.24 -7.76 7.46
C MET A 120 -4.92 -7.38 8.78
N VAL A 121 -6.21 -7.06 8.74
CA VAL A 121 -6.99 -6.73 9.94
C VAL A 121 -7.11 -7.94 10.86
N GLY A 122 -7.30 -9.12 10.29
CA GLY A 122 -7.33 -10.36 11.06
C GLY A 122 -6.03 -10.63 11.80
N GLN A 123 -4.89 -10.23 11.23
CA GLN A 123 -3.58 -10.41 11.86
C GLN A 123 -3.29 -9.42 12.98
N THR A 124 -3.98 -8.26 12.99
CA THR A 124 -3.76 -7.23 14.01
C THR A 124 -4.60 -7.41 15.26
N ARG A 125 -5.45 -8.42 15.30
CA ARG A 125 -6.31 -8.72 16.43
C ARG A 125 -5.69 -9.68 17.43
#